data_1d28a05fcbf909dbadbe330777ba2ec3
#
_entry.id   1d28a05fcbf909dbadbe330777ba2ec3
#
_cell.length_a   1.000
_cell.length_b   1.000
_cell.length_c   1.000
_cell.angle_alpha   90.00
_cell.angle_beta   90.00
_cell.angle_gamma   90.00
#
_symmetry.space_group_name_H-M   'P 1'
#
loop_
_entity.id
_entity.type
_entity.pdbx_description
1 polymer ?
#
loop_
_entity_poly.entity_id
_entity_poly.type
_entity_poly.pdbx_seq_one_letter_code
_entity_poly.pdbx_strand_id
1 'polypeptide(L)'
;MKKLISIFLNLFFFSLIFSGCQKDLSADIGGMAPEISATTLNGKKVKIHQQNDVNKIIVFWQYGCLSCTQILPNLDEFLKQNPDVFKAYAINSVNDEKIIKSYFDEMSFSSIVVLKDDLKISFDRYGVKTLPSIFIIDKNGTIKDKVYGDIGWKNLKAKLSYFL
;
A
#
# COMPACT_ATOMS: atom_id res chain seq x y z
N MET A 1 42.87 10.86 -38.57
CA MET A 1 41.41 10.80 -38.84
C MET A 1 40.79 9.48 -38.39
N LYS A 2 41.28 8.29 -38.71
CA LYS A 2 40.66 6.99 -38.35
C LYS A 2 40.57 6.74 -36.83
N LYS A 3 41.51 7.19 -36.00
CA LYS A 3 41.48 7.05 -34.54
C LYS A 3 40.44 7.95 -33.85
N LEU A 4 40.20 9.15 -34.35
CA LEU A 4 39.17 10.07 -33.84
C LEU A 4 37.75 9.56 -34.11
N ILE A 5 37.51 8.98 -35.30
CA ILE A 5 36.22 8.40 -35.68
C ILE A 5 35.89 7.20 -34.79
N SER A 6 36.89 6.35 -34.44
CA SER A 6 36.71 5.22 -33.56
C SER A 6 36.32 5.61 -32.14
N ILE A 7 36.89 6.71 -31.62
CA ILE A 7 36.56 7.23 -30.28
C ILE A 7 35.14 7.80 -30.23
N PHE A 8 34.72 8.54 -31.27
CA PHE A 8 33.35 9.06 -31.35
C PHE A 8 32.31 7.95 -31.52
N LEU A 9 32.62 6.89 -32.26
CA LEU A 9 31.72 5.75 -32.44
C LEU A 9 31.55 4.96 -31.12
N ASN A 10 32.61 4.81 -30.32
CA ASN A 10 32.51 4.16 -29.01
C ASN A 10 31.76 5.01 -27.96
N LEU A 11 31.92 6.34 -27.96
CA LEU A 11 31.17 7.23 -27.08
C LEU A 11 29.67 7.25 -27.43
N PHE A 12 29.32 7.17 -28.71
CA PHE A 12 27.91 7.13 -29.16
C PHE A 12 27.24 5.80 -28.80
N PHE A 13 27.97 4.67 -28.85
CA PHE A 13 27.43 3.36 -28.47
C PHE A 13 27.21 3.21 -26.96
N PHE A 14 28.01 3.92 -26.13
CA PHE A 14 27.86 3.89 -24.67
C PHE A 14 26.65 4.70 -24.16
N SER A 15 26.17 5.68 -24.93
CA SER A 15 25.01 6.50 -24.55
C SER A 15 23.65 5.80 -24.78
N LEU A 16 23.60 4.72 -25.55
CA LEU A 16 22.37 3.98 -25.87
C LEU A 16 21.97 2.94 -24.81
N ILE A 17 22.82 2.66 -23.82
CA ILE A 17 22.57 1.58 -22.85
C ILE A 17 21.85 2.10 -21.59
N PHE A 18 21.64 3.42 -21.43
CA PHE A 18 21.00 4.02 -20.26
C PHE A 18 19.52 4.37 -20.43
N SER A 19 18.86 3.86 -21.47
CA SER A 19 17.38 3.85 -21.49
C SER A 19 16.86 2.72 -20.61
N GLY A 20 17.21 2.76 -19.33
CA GLY A 20 16.56 1.95 -18.31
C GLY A 20 15.09 2.35 -18.27
N CYS A 21 14.22 1.43 -18.66
CA CYS A 21 12.78 1.56 -18.50
C CYS A 21 12.52 1.77 -16.99
N GLN A 22 12.43 3.02 -16.55
CA GLN A 22 11.84 3.34 -15.25
C GLN A 22 10.38 2.92 -15.36
N LYS A 23 10.09 1.72 -14.87
CA LYS A 23 8.72 1.28 -14.68
C LYS A 23 8.14 2.24 -13.65
N ASP A 24 7.29 3.17 -14.10
CA ASP A 24 6.51 4.02 -13.22
C ASP A 24 5.74 3.10 -12.28
N LEU A 25 6.18 3.06 -11.01
CA LEU A 25 5.53 2.30 -9.94
C LEU A 25 4.35 3.14 -9.41
N SER A 26 3.50 3.62 -10.30
CA SER A 26 2.26 4.26 -9.90
C SER A 26 1.27 3.18 -9.45
N ALA A 27 0.64 3.39 -8.29
CA ALA A 27 -0.38 2.50 -7.76
C ALA A 27 -1.71 2.69 -8.50
N ASP A 28 -1.75 2.32 -9.81
CA ASP A 28 -2.92 2.49 -10.66
C ASP A 28 -3.77 1.24 -10.77
N ILE A 29 -5.08 1.43 -10.96
CA ILE A 29 -6.02 0.33 -11.16
C ILE A 29 -5.60 -0.47 -12.40
N GLY A 30 -5.55 -1.79 -12.25
CA GLY A 30 -5.07 -2.72 -13.27
C GLY A 30 -3.55 -2.94 -13.26
N GLY A 31 -2.78 -2.10 -12.54
CA GLY A 31 -1.34 -2.27 -12.36
C GLY A 31 -0.99 -3.17 -11.17
N MET A 32 0.26 -3.63 -11.14
CA MET A 32 0.80 -4.33 -9.96
C MET A 32 0.93 -3.36 -8.80
N ALA A 33 0.45 -3.76 -7.63
CA ALA A 33 0.60 -2.98 -6.41
C ALA A 33 2.09 -2.81 -6.07
N PRO A 34 2.57 -1.59 -5.79
CA PRO A 34 3.93 -1.41 -5.30
C PRO A 34 4.16 -2.16 -3.98
N GLU A 35 5.36 -2.73 -3.81
CA GLU A 35 5.71 -3.36 -2.53
C GLU A 35 5.77 -2.30 -1.42
N ILE A 36 5.19 -2.63 -0.25
CA ILE A 36 5.23 -1.75 0.90
C ILE A 36 6.61 -1.79 1.58
N SER A 37 7.02 -0.66 2.16
CA SER A 37 8.28 -0.51 2.90
C SER A 37 8.06 -0.31 4.39
N ALA A 38 6.85 -0.54 4.88
CA ALA A 38 6.46 -0.42 6.27
C ALA A 38 6.82 -1.68 7.07
N THR A 39 6.97 -1.51 8.38
CA THR A 39 7.24 -2.59 9.34
C THR A 39 6.09 -2.70 10.34
N THR A 40 5.92 -3.89 10.92
CA THR A 40 5.07 -4.03 12.10
C THR A 40 5.67 -3.26 13.28
N LEU A 41 4.89 -2.99 14.33
CA LEU A 41 5.35 -2.27 15.52
C LEU A 41 6.50 -2.99 16.28
N ASN A 42 6.74 -4.26 16.02
CA ASN A 42 7.91 -4.99 16.52
C ASN A 42 9.05 -5.09 15.48
N GLY A 43 9.06 -4.23 14.45
CA GLY A 43 10.14 -4.10 13.49
C GLY A 43 10.19 -5.14 12.37
N LYS A 44 9.22 -6.06 12.28
CA LYS A 44 9.19 -7.09 11.22
C LYS A 44 8.74 -6.49 9.88
N LYS A 45 9.52 -6.69 8.83
CA LYS A 45 9.15 -6.32 7.45
C LYS A 45 7.99 -7.18 6.95
N VAL A 46 7.08 -6.54 6.23
CA VAL A 46 5.95 -7.20 5.58
C VAL A 46 6.15 -7.17 4.07
N LYS A 47 5.88 -8.30 3.42
CA LYS A 47 5.94 -8.49 1.97
C LYS A 47 4.56 -8.88 1.46
N ILE A 48 3.85 -7.94 0.80
CA ILE A 48 2.47 -8.18 0.37
C ILE A 48 2.37 -9.18 -0.79
N HIS A 49 3.39 -9.23 -1.67
CA HIS A 49 3.41 -10.14 -2.82
C HIS A 49 3.74 -11.59 -2.46
N GLN A 50 4.20 -11.86 -1.24
CA GLN A 50 4.43 -13.23 -0.77
C GLN A 50 3.16 -13.91 -0.22
N GLN A 51 2.03 -13.21 -0.23
CA GLN A 51 0.74 -13.70 0.29
C GLN A 51 -0.27 -13.77 -0.86
N ASN A 52 -0.14 -14.78 -1.71
CA ASN A 52 -0.89 -14.87 -2.96
C ASN A 52 -2.24 -15.58 -2.85
N ASP A 53 -2.62 -16.03 -1.64
CA ASP A 53 -3.83 -16.85 -1.46
C ASP A 53 -5.09 -16.02 -1.20
N VAL A 54 -4.94 -14.75 -0.80
CA VAL A 54 -6.05 -13.87 -0.42
C VAL A 54 -5.94 -12.49 -1.07
N ASN A 55 -7.06 -11.79 -1.17
CA ASN A 55 -7.07 -10.37 -1.54
C ASN A 55 -6.47 -9.53 -0.41
N LYS A 56 -5.87 -8.40 -0.74
CA LYS A 56 -5.26 -7.50 0.25
C LYS A 56 -6.00 -6.17 0.25
N ILE A 57 -6.17 -5.61 1.42
CA ILE A 57 -6.68 -4.25 1.63
C ILE A 57 -5.57 -3.46 2.30
N ILE A 58 -5.09 -2.40 1.65
CA ILE A 58 -4.13 -1.46 2.23
C ILE A 58 -4.89 -0.20 2.61
N VAL A 59 -4.82 0.20 3.86
CA VAL A 59 -5.43 1.42 4.39
C VAL A 59 -4.32 2.33 4.90
N PHE A 60 -4.13 3.46 4.23
CA PHE A 60 -3.30 4.54 4.75
C PHE A 60 -4.18 5.41 5.66
N TRP A 61 -3.72 5.62 6.88
CA TRP A 61 -4.50 6.26 7.95
C TRP A 61 -3.63 7.04 8.92
N GLN A 62 -4.26 7.83 9.79
CA GLN A 62 -3.62 8.44 10.97
C GLN A 62 -4.61 8.52 12.13
N TYR A 63 -4.10 8.52 13.37
CA TYR A 63 -4.86 8.89 14.54
C TYR A 63 -5.16 10.38 14.50
N GLY A 64 -6.40 10.79 14.86
CA GLY A 64 -6.87 12.16 14.71
C GLY A 64 -7.60 12.43 13.39
N CYS A 65 -7.59 11.49 12.43
CA CYS A 65 -8.43 11.53 11.24
C CYS A 65 -9.76 10.82 11.56
N LEU A 66 -10.85 11.58 11.70
CA LEU A 66 -12.17 11.06 12.12
C LEU A 66 -12.66 9.92 11.22
N SER A 67 -12.64 10.10 9.90
CA SER A 67 -13.07 9.07 8.94
C SER A 67 -12.19 7.82 8.98
N CYS A 68 -10.87 7.98 9.27
CA CYS A 68 -9.98 6.83 9.43
C CYS A 68 -10.38 5.99 10.65
N THR A 69 -10.63 6.65 11.79
CA THR A 69 -11.01 5.98 13.04
C THR A 69 -12.43 5.40 13.00
N GLN A 70 -13.28 5.87 12.13
CA GLN A 70 -14.59 5.28 11.88
C GLN A 70 -14.56 4.06 10.95
N ILE A 71 -13.65 4.05 9.96
CA ILE A 71 -13.56 2.94 9.00
C ILE A 71 -12.88 1.72 9.60
N LEU A 72 -11.80 1.88 10.37
CA LEU A 72 -10.98 0.77 10.86
C LEU A 72 -11.76 -0.25 11.71
N PRO A 73 -12.62 0.14 12.67
CA PRO A 73 -13.40 -0.84 13.44
C PRO A 73 -14.36 -1.66 12.59
N ASN A 74 -15.04 -1.00 11.66
CA ASN A 74 -15.95 -1.66 10.73
C ASN A 74 -15.22 -2.62 9.79
N LEU A 75 -14.01 -2.25 9.36
CA LEU A 75 -13.17 -3.10 8.53
C LEU A 75 -12.70 -4.33 9.31
N ASP A 76 -12.25 -4.16 10.55
CA ASP A 76 -11.82 -5.28 11.40
C ASP A 76 -12.95 -6.31 11.59
N GLU A 77 -14.16 -5.83 11.85
CA GLU A 77 -15.33 -6.71 11.98
C GLU A 77 -15.69 -7.42 10.66
N PHE A 78 -15.60 -6.73 9.54
CA PHE A 78 -15.79 -7.33 8.22
C PHE A 78 -14.75 -8.42 7.92
N LEU A 79 -13.50 -8.21 8.30
CA LEU A 79 -12.43 -9.17 8.11
C LEU A 79 -12.60 -10.42 8.99
N LYS A 80 -13.10 -10.29 10.22
CA LYS A 80 -13.43 -11.43 11.09
C LYS A 80 -14.46 -12.35 10.45
N GLN A 81 -15.37 -11.79 9.67
CA GLN A 81 -16.41 -12.55 8.95
C GLN A 81 -15.89 -13.16 7.64
N ASN A 82 -14.74 -12.70 7.12
CA ASN A 82 -14.17 -13.11 5.83
C ASN A 82 -12.66 -13.39 5.91
N PRO A 83 -12.19 -14.23 6.86
CA PRO A 83 -10.76 -14.39 7.16
C PRO A 83 -9.97 -15.04 6.02
N ASP A 84 -10.61 -15.88 5.21
CA ASP A 84 -9.98 -16.61 4.11
C ASP A 84 -10.03 -15.84 2.77
N VAL A 85 -10.69 -14.68 2.74
CA VAL A 85 -10.87 -13.88 1.52
C VAL A 85 -9.94 -12.67 1.51
N PHE A 86 -9.73 -12.05 2.68
CA PHE A 86 -8.99 -10.80 2.79
C PHE A 86 -7.94 -10.81 3.89
N LYS A 87 -6.86 -10.06 3.63
CA LYS A 87 -5.90 -9.61 4.63
C LYS A 87 -5.74 -8.10 4.55
N ALA A 88 -5.85 -7.41 5.68
CA ALA A 88 -5.73 -5.96 5.71
C ALA A 88 -4.49 -5.48 6.44
N TYR A 89 -3.94 -4.38 5.90
CA TYR A 89 -2.76 -3.68 6.41
C TYR A 89 -3.12 -2.21 6.63
N ALA A 90 -3.03 -1.73 7.86
CA ALA A 90 -3.23 -0.34 8.21
C ALA A 90 -1.87 0.36 8.34
N ILE A 91 -1.50 1.19 7.36
CA ILE A 91 -0.20 1.85 7.28
C ILE A 91 -0.29 3.26 7.80
N ASN A 92 0.53 3.59 8.79
CA ASN A 92 0.63 4.92 9.38
C ASN A 92 2.06 5.46 9.24
N SER A 93 2.20 6.69 8.74
CA SER A 93 3.49 7.37 8.60
C SER A 93 3.54 8.71 9.35
N VAL A 94 2.51 9.03 10.10
CA VAL A 94 2.32 10.35 10.72
C VAL A 94 2.51 10.30 12.24
N ASN A 95 1.84 9.35 12.89
CA ASN A 95 1.86 9.26 14.35
C ASN A 95 3.05 8.46 14.86
N ASP A 96 3.47 8.75 16.09
CA ASP A 96 4.46 7.94 16.78
C ASP A 96 3.91 6.54 17.07
N GLU A 97 4.81 5.56 17.15
CA GLU A 97 4.48 4.16 17.40
C GLU A 97 3.64 3.97 18.67
N LYS A 98 3.93 4.73 19.73
CA LYS A 98 3.20 4.69 21.00
C LYS A 98 1.72 5.05 20.82
N ILE A 99 1.43 6.07 20.00
CA ILE A 99 0.05 6.51 19.70
C ILE A 99 -0.66 5.43 18.89
N ILE A 100 0.00 4.90 17.87
CA ILE A 100 -0.54 3.83 17.02
C ILE A 100 -0.89 2.61 17.87
N LYS A 101 0.07 2.17 18.69
CA LYS A 101 -0.11 1.01 19.57
C LYS A 101 -1.25 1.22 20.56
N SER A 102 -1.29 2.38 21.25
CA SER A 102 -2.36 2.69 22.20
C SER A 102 -3.75 2.61 21.58
N TYR A 103 -3.92 3.17 20.38
CA TYR A 103 -5.18 3.13 19.65
C TYR A 103 -5.57 1.69 19.25
N PHE A 104 -4.63 0.89 18.74
CA PHE A 104 -4.91 -0.49 18.35
C PHE A 104 -5.22 -1.39 19.53
N ASP A 105 -4.54 -1.19 20.68
CA ASP A 105 -4.80 -1.92 21.94
C ASP A 105 -6.19 -1.54 22.50
N GLU A 106 -6.52 -0.25 22.52
CA GLU A 106 -7.82 0.25 23.01
C GLU A 106 -8.99 -0.32 22.18
N MET A 107 -8.86 -0.30 20.86
CA MET A 107 -9.88 -0.81 19.94
C MET A 107 -9.91 -2.34 19.85
N SER A 108 -8.91 -3.04 20.40
CA SER A 108 -8.78 -4.50 20.37
C SER A 108 -8.87 -5.11 18.96
N PHE A 109 -8.26 -4.43 17.98
CA PHE A 109 -8.21 -4.95 16.61
C PHE A 109 -7.46 -6.28 16.54
N SER A 110 -8.03 -7.25 15.83
CA SER A 110 -7.48 -8.61 15.74
C SER A 110 -7.25 -9.11 14.31
N SER A 111 -7.89 -8.47 13.32
CA SER A 111 -7.84 -8.90 11.91
C SER A 111 -7.06 -7.94 11.01
N ILE A 112 -6.65 -6.79 11.52
CA ILE A 112 -5.86 -5.79 10.79
C ILE A 112 -4.43 -5.82 11.26
N VAL A 113 -3.49 -5.95 10.33
CA VAL A 113 -2.05 -5.83 10.62
C VAL A 113 -1.66 -4.35 10.57
N VAL A 114 -1.30 -3.79 11.72
CA VAL A 114 -0.83 -2.41 11.78
C VAL A 114 0.64 -2.30 11.41
N LEU A 115 0.97 -1.30 10.58
CA LEU A 115 2.31 -1.06 10.08
C LEU A 115 2.70 0.41 10.25
N LYS A 116 3.98 0.62 10.56
CA LYS A 116 4.63 1.92 10.62
C LYS A 116 5.49 2.14 9.37
N ASP A 117 5.30 3.27 8.69
CA ASP A 117 6.06 3.69 7.50
C ASP A 117 6.84 4.97 7.83
N ASP A 118 7.94 4.82 8.58
CA ASP A 118 8.72 5.96 9.12
C ASP A 118 9.26 6.90 8.05
N LEU A 119 9.65 6.37 6.90
CA LEU A 119 10.24 7.13 5.81
C LEU A 119 9.20 7.55 4.74
N LYS A 120 7.92 7.29 4.94
CA LYS A 120 6.83 7.58 4.00
C LYS A 120 6.99 6.92 2.62
N ILE A 121 7.84 5.91 2.50
CA ILE A 121 8.14 5.25 1.22
C ILE A 121 6.89 4.59 0.63
N SER A 122 6.08 3.93 1.47
CA SER A 122 4.83 3.33 1.00
C SER A 122 3.82 4.40 0.61
N PHE A 123 3.71 5.49 1.40
CA PHE A 123 2.86 6.64 1.07
C PHE A 123 3.18 7.21 -0.30
N ASP A 124 4.48 7.43 -0.59
CA ASP A 124 4.93 8.01 -1.86
C ASP A 124 4.67 7.06 -3.03
N ARG A 125 5.00 5.77 -2.88
CA ARG A 125 4.77 4.74 -3.91
C ARG A 125 3.29 4.57 -4.27
N TYR A 126 2.40 4.72 -3.29
CA TYR A 126 0.96 4.64 -3.50
C TYR A 126 0.33 5.98 -3.88
N GLY A 127 1.11 7.06 -3.96
CA GLY A 127 0.64 8.39 -4.31
C GLY A 127 -0.40 8.93 -3.33
N VAL A 128 -0.26 8.64 -2.03
CA VAL A 128 -1.24 9.02 -1.01
C VAL A 128 -1.21 10.53 -0.80
N LYS A 129 -2.32 11.20 -1.07
CA LYS A 129 -2.48 12.66 -0.91
C LYS A 129 -3.54 13.05 0.11
N THR A 130 -4.42 12.13 0.46
CA THR A 130 -5.49 12.33 1.44
C THR A 130 -5.70 11.07 2.26
N LEU A 131 -6.33 11.20 3.44
CA LEU A 131 -6.62 10.10 4.34
C LEU A 131 -8.13 10.02 4.65
N PRO A 132 -8.66 8.81 4.80
CA PRO A 132 -8.00 7.54 4.47
C PRO A 132 -7.77 7.38 2.97
N SER A 133 -6.73 6.65 2.57
CA SER A 133 -6.58 6.13 1.21
C SER A 133 -6.58 4.61 1.27
N ILE A 134 -7.41 3.97 0.47
CA ILE A 134 -7.63 2.53 0.53
C ILE A 134 -7.38 1.92 -0.85
N PHE A 135 -6.62 0.84 -0.88
CA PHE A 135 -6.32 0.08 -2.10
C PHE A 135 -6.79 -1.35 -1.91
N ILE A 136 -7.57 -1.85 -2.87
CA ILE A 136 -8.02 -3.24 -2.92
C ILE A 136 -7.18 -3.94 -3.98
N ILE A 137 -6.46 -4.98 -3.56
CA ILE A 137 -5.49 -5.71 -4.37
C ILE A 137 -5.93 -7.16 -4.42
N ASP A 138 -6.01 -7.73 -5.61
CA ASP A 138 -6.37 -9.14 -5.76
C ASP A 138 -5.23 -10.08 -5.32
N LYS A 139 -5.52 -11.37 -5.28
CA LYS A 139 -4.55 -12.41 -4.92
C LYS A 139 -3.32 -12.44 -5.83
N ASN A 140 -3.44 -11.96 -7.07
CA ASN A 140 -2.33 -11.89 -8.03
C ASN A 140 -1.47 -10.63 -7.84
N GLY A 141 -1.82 -9.74 -6.90
CA GLY A 141 -1.09 -8.50 -6.64
C GLY A 141 -1.54 -7.31 -7.49
N THR A 142 -2.62 -7.44 -8.27
CA THR A 142 -3.15 -6.36 -9.11
C THR A 142 -4.08 -5.46 -8.32
N ILE A 143 -3.91 -4.15 -8.43
CA ILE A 143 -4.83 -3.17 -7.84
C ILE A 143 -6.15 -3.22 -8.61
N LYS A 144 -7.23 -3.56 -7.92
CA LYS A 144 -8.57 -3.66 -8.49
C LYS A 144 -9.42 -2.42 -8.23
N ASP A 145 -9.19 -1.74 -7.11
CA ASP A 145 -9.93 -0.51 -6.78
C ASP A 145 -9.09 0.39 -5.85
N LYS A 146 -9.37 1.68 -5.89
CA LYS A 146 -8.78 2.71 -5.02
C LYS A 146 -9.87 3.63 -4.49
N VAL A 147 -9.75 4.01 -3.24
CA VAL A 147 -10.62 4.97 -2.56
C VAL A 147 -9.76 6.06 -1.93
N TYR A 148 -10.09 7.30 -2.17
CA TYR A 148 -9.44 8.46 -1.59
C TYR A 148 -10.43 9.28 -0.76
N GLY A 149 -10.09 9.54 0.51
CA GLY A 149 -10.95 10.23 1.45
C GLY A 149 -12.12 9.36 1.95
N ASP A 150 -13.06 10.04 2.61
CA ASP A 150 -14.22 9.38 3.21
C ASP A 150 -15.32 9.13 2.19
N ILE A 151 -15.66 7.86 1.99
CA ILE A 151 -16.83 7.44 1.22
C ILE A 151 -17.91 6.79 2.09
N GLY A 152 -17.68 6.74 3.40
CA GLY A 152 -18.51 6.03 4.37
C GLY A 152 -18.41 4.51 4.28
N TRP A 153 -18.61 3.85 5.42
CA TRP A 153 -18.49 2.40 5.52
C TRP A 153 -19.40 1.63 4.56
N LYS A 154 -20.66 2.08 4.39
CA LYS A 154 -21.61 1.42 3.49
C LYS A 154 -21.07 1.27 2.07
N ASN A 155 -20.50 2.33 1.54
CA ASN A 155 -19.96 2.34 0.17
C ASN A 155 -18.67 1.51 0.08
N LEU A 156 -17.80 1.59 1.08
CA LEU A 156 -16.59 0.77 1.13
C LEU A 156 -16.96 -0.72 1.20
N LYS A 157 -17.90 -1.10 2.08
CA LYS A 157 -18.39 -2.49 2.20
C LYS A 157 -18.94 -3.01 0.86
N ALA A 158 -19.72 -2.20 0.14
CA ALA A 158 -20.22 -2.57 -1.17
C ALA A 158 -19.09 -2.89 -2.15
N LYS A 159 -18.04 -2.07 -2.18
CA LYS A 159 -16.84 -2.34 -3.01
C LYS A 159 -16.13 -3.63 -2.61
N LEU A 160 -15.93 -3.88 -1.33
CA LEU A 160 -15.30 -5.10 -0.83
C LEU A 160 -16.12 -6.35 -1.17
N SER A 161 -17.45 -6.25 -1.14
CA SER A 161 -18.35 -7.37 -1.43
C SER A 161 -18.26 -7.92 -2.86
N TYR A 162 -17.68 -7.16 -3.81
CA TYR A 162 -17.41 -7.68 -5.16
C TYR A 162 -16.28 -8.72 -5.19
N PHE A 163 -15.55 -8.91 -4.10
CA PHE A 163 -14.43 -9.84 -4.00
C PHE A 163 -14.73 -11.06 -3.14
N LEU A 164 -15.96 -11.15 -2.62
CA LEU A 164 -16.47 -12.33 -1.90
C LEU A 164 -16.92 -13.40 -2.89
#